data_e6b36aec2c1e3eff00b57767e17dee04
#
_entry.id   e6b36aec2c1e3eff00b57767e17dee04
#
_cell.length_a   1.000
_cell.length_b   1.000
_cell.length_c   1.000
_cell.angle_alpha   90.00
_cell.angle_beta   90.00
_cell.angle_gamma   90.00
#
_symmetry.space_group_name_H-M   'P 1'
#
loop_
_entity.id
_entity.type
_entity.pdbx_description
1 polymer ?
#
loop_
_entity_poly.entity_id
_entity_poly.type
_entity_poly.pdbx_seq_one_letter_code
_entity_poly.pdbx_strand_id
1 'polypeptide(L)'
;MIELLADLDLFQGVDDETLAAFAAHGVDGTLPVGGTVTVQGKPVERFVVIVEGTIEWSRCINGVDMVLSERHGPTYSGASNLLTGDPAVATGRASTEAHVITWDADSFLAFLHETPLAMRTAVRLIAPIAQAAESIVRQQEKLAALGTLSAGLAHELNNPAAAARRTASELADAMETLQDTAHQFVSSGLEREQVARLVELQQAARKAAAETASGDAMDAADREDALAAKLDELGADGWRLAEPLARAGVDDAWLEQVAEAAGGARVAALEWVAASLTATGLVAELHESTARISELVSAIKDYTHMDRAAVAEVDLHEGLDSTLTILGYRLKKGSITVERHYDRTLPRVTAHGSELNQVWTNLIVNSLDAMDGRGTITITTRRNTAGVAVDIADDGPGIPPEQQSRVFEPFFTTKGVGEGSGLGLDIVRRIVAGHRGDVTLRSQPGATVFTVTLPAAAAV
;
A
#
# COMPACT_ATOMS: atom_id res chain seq x y z
N MET A 1 3.20 -39.52 38.24
CA MET A 1 3.71 -38.12 38.27
C MET A 1 5.08 -38.01 37.57
N ILE A 2 6.13 -38.69 38.04
CA ILE A 2 7.46 -38.59 37.42
C ILE A 2 7.45 -39.00 35.95
N GLU A 3 6.86 -40.14 35.60
CA GLU A 3 6.71 -40.63 34.24
C GLU A 3 5.97 -39.60 33.34
N LEU A 4 4.91 -38.97 33.88
CA LEU A 4 4.15 -37.94 33.17
C LEU A 4 4.99 -36.72 32.88
N LEU A 5 5.79 -36.26 33.84
CA LEU A 5 6.68 -35.11 33.64
C LEU A 5 7.80 -35.44 32.65
N ALA A 6 8.38 -36.64 32.72
CA ALA A 6 9.44 -37.09 31.83
C ALA A 6 9.02 -37.17 30.36
N ASP A 7 7.73 -37.40 30.09
CA ASP A 7 7.16 -37.43 28.73
C ASP A 7 6.95 -36.06 28.12
N LEU A 8 6.94 -34.97 28.92
CA LEU A 8 6.82 -33.62 28.43
C LEU A 8 8.18 -33.09 27.92
N ASP A 9 8.18 -32.45 26.78
CA ASP A 9 9.39 -31.93 26.08
C ASP A 9 10.24 -31.02 26.99
N LEU A 10 9.61 -30.24 27.87
CA LEU A 10 10.28 -29.34 28.81
C LEU A 10 11.22 -30.10 29.78
N PHE A 11 10.87 -31.31 30.13
CA PHE A 11 11.55 -32.11 31.15
C PHE A 11 12.42 -33.23 30.56
N GLN A 12 12.49 -33.35 29.25
CA GLN A 12 13.29 -34.38 28.57
C GLN A 12 14.75 -34.33 28.99
N GLY A 13 15.29 -35.46 29.44
CA GLY A 13 16.68 -35.63 29.86
C GLY A 13 16.98 -35.10 31.26
N VAL A 14 16.00 -34.68 32.02
CA VAL A 14 16.12 -34.40 33.47
C VAL A 14 16.08 -35.73 34.20
N ASP A 15 16.93 -35.91 35.21
CA ASP A 15 17.00 -37.13 36.01
C ASP A 15 15.78 -37.29 36.93
N ASP A 16 15.48 -38.53 37.29
CA ASP A 16 14.29 -38.90 38.06
C ASP A 16 14.30 -38.29 39.48
N GLU A 17 15.48 -38.07 40.09
CA GLU A 17 15.60 -37.50 41.43
C GLU A 17 15.19 -36.02 41.41
N THR A 18 15.68 -35.28 40.42
CA THR A 18 15.30 -33.85 40.17
C THR A 18 13.82 -33.75 39.84
N LEU A 19 13.27 -34.65 39.00
CA LEU A 19 11.83 -34.65 38.68
C LEU A 19 10.98 -35.00 39.90
N ALA A 20 11.42 -35.92 40.75
CA ALA A 20 10.73 -36.25 42.01
C ALA A 20 10.68 -35.06 42.97
N ALA A 21 11.81 -34.36 43.14
CA ALA A 21 11.87 -33.16 43.97
C ALA A 21 10.93 -32.05 43.45
N PHE A 22 10.89 -31.80 42.16
CA PHE A 22 9.96 -30.84 41.55
C PHE A 22 8.50 -31.31 41.68
N ALA A 23 8.21 -32.56 41.44
CA ALA A 23 6.87 -33.14 41.53
C ALA A 23 6.29 -33.03 42.97
N ALA A 24 7.13 -33.11 44.00
CA ALA A 24 6.71 -32.98 45.41
C ALA A 24 6.10 -31.61 45.75
N HIS A 25 6.37 -30.57 44.98
CA HIS A 25 5.80 -29.22 45.16
C HIS A 25 4.53 -29.00 44.30
N GLY A 26 4.15 -29.97 43.50
CA GLY A 26 2.96 -29.88 42.63
C GLY A 26 1.68 -30.04 43.44
N VAL A 27 0.70 -29.20 43.18
CA VAL A 27 -0.64 -29.23 43.76
C VAL A 27 -1.58 -29.81 42.75
N ASP A 28 -2.16 -30.98 43.10
CA ASP A 28 -3.14 -31.69 42.30
C ASP A 28 -4.50 -30.98 42.34
N GLY A 29 -5.23 -30.94 41.23
CA GLY A 29 -6.51 -30.25 41.16
C GLY A 29 -7.32 -30.62 39.92
N THR A 30 -8.60 -30.26 39.97
CA THR A 30 -9.53 -30.42 38.83
C THR A 30 -10.00 -29.05 38.38
N LEU A 31 -9.95 -28.82 37.07
CA LEU A 31 -10.48 -27.64 36.45
C LEU A 31 -11.82 -27.96 35.78
N PRO A 32 -12.94 -27.36 36.25
CA PRO A 32 -14.24 -27.62 35.67
C PRO A 32 -14.36 -27.04 34.25
N VAL A 33 -15.30 -27.51 33.46
CA VAL A 33 -15.62 -26.93 32.15
C VAL A 33 -15.86 -25.42 32.29
N GLY A 34 -15.20 -24.62 31.44
CA GLY A 34 -15.21 -23.17 31.48
C GLY A 34 -14.21 -22.55 32.44
N GLY A 35 -13.56 -23.34 33.31
CA GLY A 35 -12.45 -22.88 34.16
C GLY A 35 -11.26 -22.40 33.32
N THR A 36 -10.48 -21.44 33.85
CA THR A 36 -9.37 -20.83 33.10
C THR A 36 -8.02 -21.21 33.69
N VAL A 37 -7.08 -21.55 32.80
CA VAL A 37 -5.66 -21.76 33.11
C VAL A 37 -4.90 -20.44 33.06
N THR A 38 -5.18 -19.63 32.03
CA THR A 38 -4.64 -18.28 31.84
C THR A 38 -5.75 -17.34 31.39
N VAL A 39 -5.61 -16.02 31.62
CA VAL A 39 -6.54 -15.00 31.15
C VAL A 39 -5.74 -13.93 30.41
N GLN A 40 -6.11 -13.66 29.16
CA GLN A 40 -5.45 -12.64 28.31
C GLN A 40 -5.26 -11.31 29.08
N GLY A 41 -4.05 -10.76 28.98
CA GLY A 41 -3.67 -9.48 29.61
C GLY A 41 -3.42 -9.55 31.12
N LYS A 42 -3.63 -10.69 31.77
CA LYS A 42 -3.32 -10.86 33.21
C LYS A 42 -1.95 -11.52 33.40
N PRO A 43 -1.24 -11.19 34.48
CA PRO A 43 -0.03 -11.91 34.88
C PRO A 43 -0.32 -13.40 35.04
N VAL A 44 0.66 -14.23 34.67
CA VAL A 44 0.62 -15.69 34.90
C VAL A 44 1.38 -15.97 36.18
N GLU A 45 0.72 -16.56 37.16
CA GLU A 45 1.27 -16.77 38.52
C GLU A 45 1.64 -18.24 38.76
N ARG A 46 1.28 -19.16 37.86
CA ARG A 46 1.46 -20.59 38.04
C ARG A 46 1.92 -21.27 36.74
N PHE A 47 2.79 -22.24 36.91
CA PHE A 47 3.02 -23.27 35.90
C PHE A 47 1.96 -24.36 36.05
N VAL A 48 1.34 -24.78 34.96
CA VAL A 48 0.23 -25.74 34.99
C VAL A 48 0.53 -26.88 34.01
N VAL A 49 0.51 -28.10 34.49
CA VAL A 49 0.48 -29.31 33.66
C VAL A 49 -0.96 -29.82 33.61
N ILE A 50 -1.48 -29.96 32.39
CA ILE A 50 -2.76 -30.59 32.08
C ILE A 50 -2.49 -32.09 31.90
N VAL A 51 -2.95 -32.91 32.81
CA VAL A 51 -2.75 -34.35 32.78
C VAL A 51 -3.73 -35.00 31.83
N GLU A 52 -5.01 -34.65 31.99
CA GLU A 52 -6.13 -35.13 31.17
C GLU A 52 -7.09 -33.96 30.90
N GLY A 53 -7.89 -34.06 29.85
CA GLY A 53 -8.83 -33.05 29.45
C GLY A 53 -8.34 -32.17 28.30
N THR A 54 -9.13 -31.19 27.91
CA THR A 54 -8.91 -30.35 26.75
C THR A 54 -8.99 -28.89 27.14
N ILE A 55 -7.98 -28.10 26.74
CA ILE A 55 -7.94 -26.65 26.94
C ILE A 55 -7.97 -25.98 25.55
N GLU A 56 -8.93 -25.07 25.37
CA GLU A 56 -9.03 -24.19 24.23
C GLU A 56 -8.34 -22.86 24.55
N TRP A 57 -7.42 -22.42 23.71
CA TRP A 57 -6.81 -21.11 23.78
C TRP A 57 -7.47 -20.17 22.78
N SER A 58 -8.06 -19.10 23.31
CA SER A 58 -8.69 -18.03 22.51
C SER A 58 -8.07 -16.67 22.83
N ARG A 59 -8.16 -15.77 21.87
CA ARG A 59 -7.71 -14.39 22.00
C ARG A 59 -8.82 -13.44 21.57
N CYS A 60 -9.13 -12.48 22.42
CA CYS A 60 -10.07 -11.42 22.09
C CYS A 60 -9.35 -10.33 21.27
N ILE A 61 -9.80 -10.12 20.03
CA ILE A 61 -9.31 -9.10 19.11
C ILE A 61 -10.51 -8.26 18.67
N ASN A 62 -10.48 -6.96 18.97
CA ASN A 62 -11.57 -6.03 18.64
C ASN A 62 -12.96 -6.49 19.15
N GLY A 63 -13.01 -7.13 20.32
CA GLY A 63 -14.27 -7.61 20.91
C GLY A 63 -14.77 -8.94 20.38
N VAL A 64 -14.01 -9.62 19.51
CA VAL A 64 -14.34 -10.96 18.98
C VAL A 64 -13.33 -11.97 19.50
N ASP A 65 -13.83 -13.05 20.13
CA ASP A 65 -12.98 -14.15 20.57
C ASP A 65 -12.62 -15.04 19.38
N MET A 66 -11.32 -15.16 19.12
CA MET A 66 -10.76 -16.06 18.10
C MET A 66 -10.10 -17.26 18.78
N VAL A 67 -10.51 -18.46 18.43
CA VAL A 67 -9.84 -19.68 18.87
C VAL A 67 -8.51 -19.82 18.12
N LEU A 68 -7.41 -19.91 18.88
CA LEU A 68 -6.05 -20.05 18.35
C LEU A 68 -5.61 -21.49 18.25
N SER A 69 -5.90 -22.27 19.28
CA SER A 69 -5.55 -23.71 19.34
C SER A 69 -6.37 -24.44 20.39
N GLU A 70 -6.48 -25.73 20.22
CA GLU A 70 -6.99 -26.65 21.21
C GLU A 70 -5.90 -27.68 21.52
N ARG A 71 -5.67 -27.96 22.80
CA ARG A 71 -4.66 -28.93 23.23
C ARG A 71 -5.24 -29.90 24.23
N HIS A 72 -4.90 -31.16 24.02
CA HIS A 72 -5.27 -32.26 24.90
C HIS A 72 -4.13 -32.61 25.85
N GLY A 73 -4.45 -33.06 27.08
CA GLY A 73 -3.43 -33.58 27.98
C GLY A 73 -2.79 -34.90 27.46
N PRO A 74 -1.50 -35.18 27.78
CA PRO A 74 -0.63 -34.40 28.64
C PRO A 74 0.00 -33.20 27.91
N THR A 75 -0.09 -32.01 28.50
CA THR A 75 0.52 -30.76 27.99
C THR A 75 0.73 -29.78 29.16
N TYR A 76 1.35 -28.64 28.91
CA TYR A 76 1.58 -27.63 29.95
C TYR A 76 1.34 -26.20 29.47
N SER A 77 1.21 -25.27 30.43
CA SER A 77 1.03 -23.84 30.20
C SER A 77 1.75 -23.02 31.26
N GLY A 78 2.05 -21.77 30.92
CA GLY A 78 2.62 -20.78 31.85
C GLY A 78 4.14 -20.66 31.78
N ALA A 79 4.89 -21.64 31.26
CA ALA A 79 6.35 -21.64 31.24
C ALA A 79 6.96 -20.39 30.58
N SER A 80 6.47 -19.99 29.41
CA SER A 80 6.97 -18.82 28.70
C SER A 80 6.73 -17.53 29.46
N ASN A 81 5.50 -17.33 29.97
CA ASN A 81 5.12 -16.11 30.67
C ASN A 81 5.85 -15.96 32.00
N LEU A 82 6.07 -17.06 32.73
CA LEU A 82 6.84 -17.05 33.97
C LEU A 82 8.31 -16.71 33.74
N LEU A 83 8.89 -17.13 32.61
CA LEU A 83 10.27 -16.82 32.26
C LEU A 83 10.48 -15.39 31.77
N THR A 84 9.54 -14.87 30.96
CA THR A 84 9.67 -13.50 30.40
C THR A 84 9.10 -12.42 31.31
N GLY A 85 8.20 -12.78 32.24
CA GLY A 85 7.44 -11.83 33.03
C GLY A 85 6.27 -11.18 32.29
N ASP A 86 6.02 -11.59 31.03
CA ASP A 86 4.96 -11.01 30.23
C ASP A 86 3.58 -11.54 30.63
N PRO A 87 2.52 -10.72 30.54
CA PRO A 87 1.15 -11.17 30.77
C PRO A 87 0.72 -12.20 29.71
N ALA A 88 -0.31 -12.99 30.03
CA ALA A 88 -0.85 -14.01 29.14
C ALA A 88 -1.34 -13.37 27.82
N VAL A 89 -0.89 -13.89 26.68
CA VAL A 89 -1.27 -13.42 25.34
C VAL A 89 -2.63 -13.96 24.88
N ALA A 90 -3.15 -15.00 25.56
CA ALA A 90 -4.42 -15.68 25.25
C ALA A 90 -5.09 -16.16 26.55
N THR A 91 -6.40 -16.37 26.47
CA THR A 91 -7.18 -17.04 27.53
C THR A 91 -7.22 -18.52 27.24
N GLY A 92 -6.70 -19.34 28.15
CA GLY A 92 -6.82 -20.81 28.13
C GLY A 92 -8.01 -21.24 28.96
N ARG A 93 -9.02 -21.83 28.34
CA ARG A 93 -10.27 -22.26 28.98
C ARG A 93 -10.48 -23.77 28.79
N ALA A 94 -10.88 -24.44 29.85
CA ALA A 94 -11.21 -25.86 29.78
C ALA A 94 -12.50 -26.07 28.98
N SER A 95 -12.41 -26.80 27.86
CA SER A 95 -13.57 -27.23 27.06
C SER A 95 -14.17 -28.54 27.56
N THR A 96 -13.37 -29.34 28.27
CA THR A 96 -13.84 -30.53 29.06
C THR A 96 -13.39 -30.36 30.52
N GLU A 97 -13.91 -31.15 31.45
CA GLU A 97 -13.30 -31.25 32.77
C GLU A 97 -11.84 -31.70 32.60
N ALA A 98 -10.91 -31.04 33.25
CA ALA A 98 -9.48 -31.28 33.11
C ALA A 98 -8.83 -31.59 34.46
N HIS A 99 -8.01 -32.63 34.53
CA HIS A 99 -7.12 -32.93 35.64
C HIS A 99 -5.82 -32.11 35.44
N VAL A 100 -5.47 -31.31 36.42
CA VAL A 100 -4.30 -30.41 36.34
C VAL A 100 -3.43 -30.52 37.59
N ILE A 101 -2.12 -30.28 37.37
CA ILE A 101 -1.18 -30.16 38.49
C ILE A 101 -0.55 -28.76 38.33
N THR A 102 -0.46 -28.02 39.43
CA THR A 102 -0.02 -26.62 39.42
C THR A 102 1.17 -26.40 40.34
N TRP A 103 2.12 -25.59 39.89
CA TRP A 103 3.24 -25.08 40.69
C TRP A 103 3.17 -23.55 40.72
N ASP A 104 3.50 -22.95 41.85
CA ASP A 104 3.68 -21.50 41.91
C ASP A 104 4.90 -21.06 41.09
N ALA A 105 4.95 -19.76 40.80
CA ALA A 105 6.01 -19.19 39.97
C ALA A 105 7.41 -19.43 40.55
N ASP A 106 7.55 -19.26 41.89
CA ASP A 106 8.85 -19.37 42.54
C ASP A 106 9.38 -20.81 42.50
N SER A 107 8.54 -21.80 42.75
CA SER A 107 8.91 -23.22 42.67
C SER A 107 9.31 -23.63 41.26
N PHE A 108 8.61 -23.13 40.24
CA PHE A 108 8.93 -23.41 38.85
C PHE A 108 10.22 -22.74 38.39
N LEU A 109 10.43 -21.47 38.74
CA LEU A 109 11.64 -20.72 38.41
C LEU A 109 12.88 -21.27 39.14
N ALA A 110 12.72 -21.70 40.39
CA ALA A 110 13.79 -22.38 41.13
C ALA A 110 14.20 -23.68 40.47
N PHE A 111 13.24 -24.51 40.06
CA PHE A 111 13.50 -25.73 39.29
C PHE A 111 14.27 -25.44 37.99
N LEU A 112 13.88 -24.44 37.21
CA LEU A 112 14.60 -24.06 35.98
C LEU A 112 15.99 -23.54 36.28
N HIS A 113 16.20 -22.79 37.38
CA HIS A 113 17.51 -22.29 37.78
C HIS A 113 18.49 -23.42 38.17
N GLU A 114 17.96 -24.42 38.88
CA GLU A 114 18.73 -25.58 39.31
C GLU A 114 18.94 -26.63 38.21
N THR A 115 18.13 -26.55 37.12
CA THR A 115 18.16 -27.53 36.05
C THR A 115 18.51 -26.86 34.70
N PRO A 116 19.80 -26.67 34.37
CA PRO A 116 20.22 -25.97 33.14
C PRO A 116 19.69 -26.58 31.86
N LEU A 117 19.44 -27.90 31.83
CA LEU A 117 18.89 -28.58 30.68
C LEU A 117 17.44 -28.16 30.44
N ALA A 118 16.59 -28.16 31.46
CA ALA A 118 15.20 -27.69 31.38
C ALA A 118 15.12 -26.19 30.99
N MET A 119 15.98 -25.35 31.54
CA MET A 119 16.11 -23.95 31.16
C MET A 119 16.43 -23.78 29.68
N ARG A 120 17.41 -24.49 29.14
CA ARG A 120 17.77 -24.43 27.72
C ARG A 120 16.63 -24.90 26.81
N THR A 121 15.90 -25.94 27.23
CA THR A 121 14.73 -26.45 26.52
C THR A 121 13.58 -25.44 26.56
N ALA A 122 13.31 -24.82 27.71
CA ALA A 122 12.29 -23.78 27.85
C ALA A 122 12.58 -22.59 26.89
N VAL A 123 13.81 -22.08 26.87
CA VAL A 123 14.21 -21.01 25.95
C VAL A 123 14.06 -21.43 24.48
N ARG A 124 14.42 -22.67 24.13
CA ARG A 124 14.27 -23.18 22.75
C ARG A 124 12.82 -23.29 22.33
N LEU A 125 11.91 -23.64 23.24
CA LEU A 125 10.47 -23.79 22.96
C LEU A 125 9.75 -22.43 22.86
N ILE A 126 10.26 -21.40 23.54
CA ILE A 126 9.69 -20.03 23.50
C ILE A 126 10.02 -19.32 22.19
N ALA A 127 11.22 -19.47 21.65
CA ALA A 127 11.67 -18.75 20.45
C ALA A 127 10.75 -18.91 19.23
N PRO A 128 10.26 -20.12 18.86
CA PRO A 128 9.33 -20.28 17.74
C PRO A 128 7.94 -19.67 18.00
N ILE A 129 7.48 -19.70 19.26
CA ILE A 129 6.17 -19.13 19.65
C ILE A 129 6.20 -17.60 19.51
N ALA A 130 7.27 -16.97 19.96
CA ALA A 130 7.47 -15.53 19.79
C ALA A 130 7.53 -15.12 18.32
N GLN A 131 8.28 -15.89 17.49
CA GLN A 131 8.38 -15.65 16.04
C GLN A 131 7.03 -15.86 15.32
N ALA A 132 6.27 -16.89 15.69
CA ALA A 132 4.96 -17.15 15.11
C ALA A 132 3.95 -16.05 15.48
N ALA A 133 3.92 -15.60 16.74
CA ALA A 133 3.08 -14.50 17.17
C ALA A 133 3.43 -13.19 16.43
N GLU A 134 4.71 -12.91 16.26
CA GLU A 134 5.17 -11.74 15.51
C GLU A 134 4.78 -11.81 14.02
N SER A 135 4.86 -13.00 13.41
CA SER A 135 4.46 -13.18 12.01
C SER A 135 2.95 -12.98 11.79
N ILE A 136 2.12 -13.44 12.72
CA ILE A 136 0.65 -13.24 12.66
C ILE A 136 0.31 -11.76 12.81
N VAL A 137 0.94 -11.05 13.75
CA VAL A 137 0.75 -9.61 13.93
C VAL A 137 1.18 -8.86 12.66
N ARG A 138 2.35 -9.17 12.09
CA ARG A 138 2.82 -8.61 10.83
C ARG A 138 1.82 -8.83 9.68
N GLN A 139 1.26 -10.03 9.58
CA GLN A 139 0.29 -10.35 8.53
C GLN A 139 -1.03 -9.58 8.71
N GLN A 140 -1.50 -9.41 9.94
CA GLN A 140 -2.70 -8.60 10.23
C GLN A 140 -2.45 -7.11 9.97
N GLU A 141 -1.30 -6.58 10.36
CA GLU A 141 -0.90 -5.20 10.07
C GLU A 141 -0.83 -4.93 8.56
N LYS A 142 -0.29 -5.88 7.79
CA LYS A 142 -0.29 -5.81 6.32
C LYS A 142 -1.70 -5.82 5.73
N LEU A 143 -2.58 -6.69 6.23
CA LEU A 143 -3.97 -6.74 5.78
C LEU A 143 -4.73 -5.46 6.12
N ALA A 144 -4.47 -4.85 7.27
CA ALA A 144 -5.06 -3.58 7.66
C ALA A 144 -4.56 -2.42 6.78
N ALA A 145 -3.25 -2.35 6.52
CA ALA A 145 -2.66 -1.39 5.59
C ALA A 145 -3.21 -1.57 4.17
N LEU A 146 -3.28 -2.82 3.68
CA LEU A 146 -3.87 -3.15 2.38
C LEU A 146 -5.37 -2.83 2.33
N GLY A 147 -6.12 -3.04 3.41
CA GLY A 147 -7.53 -2.69 3.53
C GLY A 147 -7.77 -1.19 3.39
N THR A 148 -6.97 -0.37 4.05
CA THR A 148 -7.03 1.10 3.94
C THR A 148 -6.66 1.58 2.54
N LEU A 149 -5.72 0.91 1.86
CA LEU A 149 -5.30 1.21 0.49
C LEU A 149 -6.27 0.63 -0.55
N SER A 150 -6.92 -0.51 -0.29
CA SER A 150 -7.73 -1.24 -1.27
C SER A 150 -8.90 -0.43 -1.83
N ALA A 151 -9.59 0.36 -1.01
CA ALA A 151 -10.67 1.23 -1.48
C ALA A 151 -10.16 2.33 -2.41
N GLY A 152 -9.01 2.93 -2.09
CA GLY A 152 -8.35 3.94 -2.93
C GLY A 152 -7.81 3.33 -4.22
N LEU A 153 -7.16 2.16 -4.15
CA LEU A 153 -6.64 1.45 -5.31
C LEU A 153 -7.73 1.01 -6.30
N ALA A 154 -8.85 0.48 -5.77
CA ALA A 154 -9.99 0.13 -6.62
C ALA A 154 -10.54 1.36 -7.35
N HIS A 155 -10.59 2.53 -6.69
CA HIS A 155 -11.02 3.76 -7.30
C HIS A 155 -10.02 4.28 -8.35
N GLU A 156 -8.73 4.24 -8.05
CA GLU A 156 -7.64 4.64 -8.96
C GLU A 156 -7.51 3.71 -10.18
N LEU A 157 -7.82 2.43 -10.08
CA LEU A 157 -7.87 1.50 -11.21
C LEU A 157 -9.14 1.67 -12.04
N ASN A 158 -10.29 1.90 -11.39
CA ASN A 158 -11.56 2.07 -12.09
C ASN A 158 -11.61 3.36 -12.92
N ASN A 159 -10.95 4.43 -12.49
CA ASN A 159 -10.93 5.70 -13.21
C ASN A 159 -10.34 5.59 -14.62
N PRO A 160 -9.07 5.16 -14.82
CA PRO A 160 -8.49 5.00 -16.16
C PRO A 160 -9.17 3.87 -16.93
N ALA A 161 -9.67 2.81 -16.27
CA ALA A 161 -10.42 1.75 -16.94
C ALA A 161 -11.77 2.26 -17.50
N ALA A 162 -12.48 3.11 -16.78
CA ALA A 162 -13.70 3.75 -17.25
C ALA A 162 -13.42 4.76 -18.37
N ALA A 163 -12.32 5.53 -18.25
CA ALA A 163 -11.85 6.42 -19.32
C ALA A 163 -11.54 5.61 -20.59
N ALA A 164 -10.68 4.60 -20.48
CA ALA A 164 -10.33 3.75 -21.63
C ALA A 164 -11.55 3.13 -22.33
N ARG A 165 -12.55 2.71 -21.55
CA ARG A 165 -13.77 2.15 -22.10
C ARG A 165 -14.63 3.19 -22.87
N ARG A 166 -14.74 4.44 -22.34
CA ARG A 166 -15.42 5.53 -23.07
C ARG A 166 -14.67 5.88 -24.35
N THR A 167 -13.38 6.13 -24.23
CA THR A 167 -12.50 6.44 -25.36
C THR A 167 -12.54 5.36 -26.45
N ALA A 168 -12.61 4.07 -26.07
CA ALA A 168 -12.77 2.98 -27.03
C ALA A 168 -14.14 2.99 -27.73
N SER A 169 -15.23 3.40 -27.04
CA SER A 169 -16.55 3.56 -27.68
C SER A 169 -16.55 4.73 -28.66
N GLU A 170 -16.02 5.88 -28.27
CA GLU A 170 -15.91 7.07 -29.11
C GLU A 170 -15.01 6.82 -30.34
N LEU A 171 -13.95 6.00 -30.16
CA LEU A 171 -13.10 5.58 -31.27
C LEU A 171 -13.86 4.71 -32.30
N ALA A 172 -14.76 3.84 -31.85
CA ALA A 172 -15.60 3.04 -32.70
C ALA A 172 -16.52 3.94 -33.56
N ASP A 173 -17.14 4.96 -32.95
CA ASP A 173 -18.00 5.93 -33.64
C ASP A 173 -17.20 6.76 -34.67
N ALA A 174 -15.98 7.18 -34.30
CA ALA A 174 -15.09 7.87 -35.24
C ALA A 174 -14.67 6.98 -36.43
N MET A 175 -14.43 5.68 -36.20
CA MET A 175 -14.12 4.72 -37.26
C MET A 175 -15.31 4.46 -38.19
N GLU A 176 -16.54 4.44 -37.66
CA GLU A 176 -17.76 4.34 -38.47
C GLU A 176 -17.89 5.58 -39.38
N THR A 177 -17.71 6.79 -38.82
CA THR A 177 -17.70 8.04 -39.61
C THR A 177 -16.64 8.01 -40.70
N LEU A 178 -15.44 7.49 -40.45
CA LEU A 178 -14.38 7.34 -41.47
C LEU A 178 -14.78 6.37 -42.58
N GLN A 179 -15.50 5.29 -42.29
CA GLN A 179 -15.98 4.34 -43.28
C GLN A 179 -17.07 4.97 -44.15
N ASP A 180 -18.04 5.67 -43.54
CA ASP A 180 -19.14 6.33 -44.25
C ASP A 180 -18.64 7.42 -45.19
N THR A 181 -17.70 8.25 -44.71
CA THR A 181 -17.09 9.30 -45.55
C THR A 181 -16.26 8.73 -46.69
N ALA A 182 -15.58 7.58 -46.49
CA ALA A 182 -14.88 6.88 -47.56
C ALA A 182 -15.87 6.38 -48.63
N HIS A 183 -17.03 5.85 -48.26
CA HIS A 183 -18.10 5.49 -49.21
C HIS A 183 -18.64 6.70 -49.98
N GLN A 184 -18.80 7.86 -49.32
CA GLN A 184 -19.21 9.09 -49.95
C GLN A 184 -18.16 9.57 -50.96
N PHE A 185 -16.87 9.45 -50.69
CA PHE A 185 -15.80 9.81 -51.64
C PHE A 185 -15.87 8.95 -52.92
N VAL A 186 -16.05 7.65 -52.74
CA VAL A 186 -16.21 6.75 -53.91
C VAL A 186 -17.44 7.14 -54.75
N SER A 187 -18.53 7.51 -54.09
CA SER A 187 -19.81 7.86 -54.74
C SER A 187 -19.77 9.25 -55.39
N SER A 188 -18.96 10.19 -54.89
CA SER A 188 -18.88 11.57 -55.35
C SER A 188 -18.05 11.74 -56.65
N GLY A 189 -17.33 10.70 -57.08
CA GLY A 189 -16.53 10.74 -58.29
C GLY A 189 -15.29 11.64 -58.20
N LEU A 190 -14.73 11.85 -56.98
CA LEU A 190 -13.49 12.60 -56.78
C LEU A 190 -12.35 12.06 -57.66
N GLU A 191 -11.64 12.95 -58.29
CA GLU A 191 -10.46 12.60 -59.10
C GLU A 191 -9.29 12.22 -58.18
N ARG A 192 -8.37 11.43 -58.69
CA ARG A 192 -7.21 10.94 -57.92
C ARG A 192 -6.35 12.07 -57.36
N GLU A 193 -6.21 13.18 -58.06
CA GLU A 193 -5.47 14.36 -57.61
C GLU A 193 -6.16 15.06 -56.44
N GLN A 194 -7.49 15.15 -56.46
CA GLN A 194 -8.27 15.72 -55.36
C GLN A 194 -8.13 14.89 -54.07
N VAL A 195 -8.23 13.55 -54.18
CA VAL A 195 -8.02 12.66 -53.06
C VAL A 195 -6.60 12.78 -52.48
N ALA A 196 -5.58 12.83 -53.36
CA ALA A 196 -4.20 13.01 -52.91
C ALA A 196 -4.02 14.35 -52.13
N ARG A 197 -4.62 15.44 -52.62
CA ARG A 197 -4.56 16.74 -51.95
C ARG A 197 -5.26 16.72 -50.60
N LEU A 198 -6.41 16.07 -50.48
CA LEU A 198 -7.12 15.89 -49.21
C LEU A 198 -6.29 15.11 -48.18
N VAL A 199 -5.61 14.05 -48.63
CA VAL A 199 -4.70 13.27 -47.75
C VAL A 199 -3.52 14.12 -47.29
N GLU A 200 -2.92 14.97 -48.16
CA GLU A 200 -1.87 15.90 -47.74
C GLU A 200 -2.35 16.90 -46.68
N LEU A 201 -3.53 17.50 -46.88
CA LEU A 201 -4.14 18.44 -45.93
C LEU A 201 -4.45 17.77 -44.59
N GLN A 202 -4.98 16.55 -44.60
CA GLN A 202 -5.22 15.76 -43.39
C GLN A 202 -3.91 15.43 -42.63
N GLN A 203 -2.85 15.04 -43.38
CA GLN A 203 -1.56 14.74 -42.75
C GLN A 203 -0.94 16.01 -42.14
N ALA A 204 -1.06 17.18 -42.79
CA ALA A 204 -0.60 18.46 -42.27
C ALA A 204 -1.35 18.83 -40.97
N ALA A 205 -2.68 18.67 -40.92
CA ALA A 205 -3.48 18.92 -39.74
C ALA A 205 -3.10 17.96 -38.57
N ARG A 206 -2.88 16.66 -38.88
CA ARG A 206 -2.40 15.71 -37.87
C ARG A 206 -1.04 16.10 -37.27
N LYS A 207 -0.13 16.57 -38.14
CA LYS A 207 1.19 16.99 -37.66
C LYS A 207 1.08 18.23 -36.79
N ALA A 208 0.28 19.22 -37.20
CA ALA A 208 0.02 20.43 -36.43
C ALA A 208 -0.60 20.12 -35.07
N ALA A 209 -1.58 19.21 -35.02
CA ALA A 209 -2.20 18.75 -33.77
C ALA A 209 -1.18 18.16 -32.78
N ALA A 210 -0.20 17.39 -33.27
CA ALA A 210 0.86 16.82 -32.44
C ALA A 210 1.83 17.87 -31.87
N GLU A 211 2.01 18.99 -32.57
CA GLU A 211 2.91 20.08 -32.18
C GLU A 211 2.22 21.13 -31.27
N THR A 212 0.88 21.24 -31.33
CA THR A 212 0.10 22.32 -30.66
C THR A 212 -0.43 21.90 -29.28
N ALA A 213 -0.15 20.70 -28.79
CA ALA A 213 -0.69 20.12 -27.55
C ALA A 213 -0.46 20.92 -26.25
N SER A 214 0.11 22.14 -26.27
CA SER A 214 0.42 22.99 -25.10
C SER A 214 -0.08 24.44 -25.19
N GLY A 215 -1.16 24.71 -25.95
CA GLY A 215 -1.72 26.07 -26.09
C GLY A 215 -2.64 26.50 -24.95
N ASP A 216 -2.85 27.83 -24.80
CA ASP A 216 -3.75 28.43 -23.80
C ASP A 216 -5.22 28.06 -24.10
N ALA A 217 -5.93 27.62 -23.05
CA ALA A 217 -7.33 27.15 -23.18
C ALA A 217 -8.31 28.25 -23.63
N MET A 218 -7.99 29.52 -23.35
CA MET A 218 -8.82 30.65 -23.75
C MET A 218 -8.75 30.91 -25.26
N ASP A 219 -7.54 30.85 -25.84
CA ASP A 219 -7.33 30.97 -27.30
C ASP A 219 -7.93 29.77 -28.07
N ALA A 220 -8.14 28.64 -27.42
CA ALA A 220 -8.74 27.45 -28.00
C ALA A 220 -10.27 27.62 -28.19
N ALA A 221 -10.96 28.17 -27.19
CA ALA A 221 -12.42 28.40 -27.23
C ALA A 221 -12.80 29.45 -28.30
N ASP A 222 -12.04 30.57 -28.37
CA ASP A 222 -12.29 31.60 -29.40
C ASP A 222 -12.09 31.06 -30.82
N ARG A 223 -11.13 30.17 -31.01
CA ARG A 223 -10.88 29.49 -32.30
C ARG A 223 -11.98 28.51 -32.65
N GLU A 224 -12.47 27.77 -31.65
CA GLU A 224 -13.56 26.81 -31.83
C GLU A 224 -14.84 27.50 -32.33
N ASP A 225 -15.23 28.61 -31.70
CA ASP A 225 -16.42 29.39 -32.10
C ASP A 225 -16.26 29.97 -33.52
N ALA A 226 -15.09 30.48 -33.90
CA ALA A 226 -14.83 31.00 -35.24
C ALA A 226 -14.91 29.89 -36.30
N LEU A 227 -14.30 28.71 -36.03
CA LEU A 227 -14.33 27.55 -36.91
C LEU A 227 -15.75 26.98 -37.07
N ALA A 228 -16.54 26.94 -35.98
CA ALA A 228 -17.91 26.49 -36.03
C ALA A 228 -18.77 27.32 -37.02
N ALA A 229 -18.67 28.66 -36.93
CA ALA A 229 -19.38 29.56 -37.84
C ALA A 229 -18.96 29.33 -39.30
N LYS A 230 -17.67 29.16 -39.57
CA LYS A 230 -17.16 28.91 -40.92
C LYS A 230 -17.58 27.54 -41.48
N LEU A 231 -17.63 26.52 -40.66
CA LEU A 231 -18.09 25.19 -41.02
C LEU A 231 -19.59 25.20 -41.40
N ASP A 232 -20.41 25.94 -40.64
CA ASP A 232 -21.84 26.12 -40.95
C ASP A 232 -22.04 26.84 -42.31
N GLU A 233 -21.22 27.86 -42.63
CA GLU A 233 -21.22 28.49 -43.96
C GLU A 233 -20.89 27.51 -45.09
N LEU A 234 -20.02 26.55 -44.83
CA LEU A 234 -19.66 25.50 -45.80
C LEU A 234 -20.70 24.38 -45.87
N GLY A 235 -21.75 24.42 -45.03
CA GLY A 235 -22.84 23.44 -44.95
C GLY A 235 -22.49 22.19 -44.14
N ALA A 236 -21.44 22.25 -43.36
CA ALA A 236 -21.05 21.20 -42.42
C ALA A 236 -21.62 21.50 -41.03
N ASP A 237 -21.68 20.49 -40.13
CA ASP A 237 -22.11 20.65 -38.75
C ASP A 237 -20.95 21.26 -37.91
N GLY A 238 -20.99 22.62 -37.80
CA GLY A 238 -19.96 23.37 -37.10
C GLY A 238 -19.81 22.94 -35.66
N TRP A 239 -20.91 22.71 -34.94
CA TRP A 239 -20.90 22.27 -33.57
C TRP A 239 -20.14 20.95 -33.34
N ARG A 240 -20.30 20.00 -34.22
CA ARG A 240 -19.69 18.66 -34.12
C ARG A 240 -18.22 18.65 -34.57
N LEU A 241 -17.85 19.48 -35.57
CA LEU A 241 -16.56 19.39 -36.23
C LEU A 241 -15.54 20.43 -35.73
N ALA A 242 -15.96 21.51 -35.07
CA ALA A 242 -15.07 22.60 -34.67
C ALA A 242 -14.03 22.18 -33.65
N GLU A 243 -14.39 21.44 -32.62
CA GLU A 243 -13.49 21.05 -31.53
C GLU A 243 -12.23 20.30 -32.02
N PRO A 244 -12.32 19.17 -32.76
CA PRO A 244 -11.14 18.45 -33.24
C PRO A 244 -10.29 19.26 -34.21
N LEU A 245 -10.91 20.15 -35.00
CA LEU A 245 -10.21 21.02 -35.95
C LEU A 245 -9.50 22.16 -35.21
N ALA A 246 -10.14 22.80 -34.24
CA ALA A 246 -9.53 23.83 -33.40
C ALA A 246 -8.33 23.30 -32.61
N ARG A 247 -8.44 22.09 -32.04
CA ARG A 247 -7.33 21.40 -31.37
C ARG A 247 -6.16 21.13 -32.33
N ALA A 248 -6.43 20.87 -33.61
CA ALA A 248 -5.39 20.70 -34.59
C ALA A 248 -4.76 22.01 -35.06
N GLY A 249 -5.25 23.15 -34.59
CA GLY A 249 -4.70 24.45 -34.94
C GLY A 249 -4.94 24.85 -36.37
N VAL A 250 -5.97 24.28 -37.04
CA VAL A 250 -6.36 24.67 -38.41
C VAL A 250 -7.07 26.03 -38.39
N ASP A 251 -6.99 26.75 -39.49
CA ASP A 251 -7.58 28.06 -39.69
C ASP A 251 -8.60 28.08 -40.86
N ASP A 252 -9.24 29.20 -41.09
CA ASP A 252 -10.19 29.39 -42.17
C ASP A 252 -9.59 29.12 -43.54
N ALA A 253 -8.32 29.49 -43.76
CA ALA A 253 -7.62 29.27 -45.02
C ALA A 253 -7.44 27.76 -45.31
N TRP A 254 -7.20 26.98 -44.27
CA TRP A 254 -7.15 25.52 -44.36
C TRP A 254 -8.52 24.92 -44.69
N LEU A 255 -9.62 25.40 -44.06
CA LEU A 255 -10.98 24.97 -44.37
C LEU A 255 -11.33 25.23 -45.82
N GLU A 256 -10.96 26.41 -46.36
CA GLU A 256 -11.17 26.77 -47.78
C GLU A 256 -10.40 25.86 -48.72
N GLN A 257 -9.15 25.51 -48.42
CA GLN A 257 -8.36 24.56 -49.23
C GLN A 257 -9.00 23.18 -49.26
N VAL A 258 -9.56 22.68 -48.12
CA VAL A 258 -10.28 21.39 -48.09
C VAL A 258 -11.55 21.48 -48.90
N ALA A 259 -12.32 22.56 -48.79
CA ALA A 259 -13.56 22.77 -49.55
C ALA A 259 -13.31 22.86 -51.07
N GLU A 260 -12.24 23.56 -51.48
CA GLU A 260 -11.83 23.65 -52.91
C GLU A 260 -11.38 22.29 -53.45
N ALA A 261 -10.52 21.58 -52.72
CA ALA A 261 -10.02 20.26 -53.15
C ALA A 261 -11.15 19.23 -53.25
N ALA A 262 -12.11 19.26 -52.34
CA ALA A 262 -13.22 18.29 -52.28
C ALA A 262 -14.41 18.66 -53.21
N GLY A 263 -14.56 19.92 -53.61
CA GLY A 263 -15.66 20.36 -54.45
C GLY A 263 -17.03 20.01 -53.90
N GLY A 264 -17.80 19.21 -54.61
CA GLY A 264 -19.13 18.74 -54.18
C GLY A 264 -19.13 17.84 -52.95
N ALA A 265 -17.99 17.22 -52.61
CA ALA A 265 -17.84 16.34 -51.43
C ALA A 265 -17.25 17.04 -50.21
N ARG A 266 -17.27 18.40 -50.16
CA ARG A 266 -16.62 19.20 -49.11
C ARG A 266 -17.05 18.84 -47.69
N VAL A 267 -18.34 18.57 -47.48
CA VAL A 267 -18.84 18.19 -46.13
C VAL A 267 -18.25 16.85 -45.71
N ALA A 268 -18.28 15.85 -46.61
CA ALA A 268 -17.67 14.54 -46.33
C ALA A 268 -16.15 14.63 -46.09
N ALA A 269 -15.46 15.54 -46.78
CA ALA A 269 -14.03 15.74 -46.60
C ALA A 269 -13.71 16.36 -45.21
N LEU A 270 -14.49 17.36 -44.79
CA LEU A 270 -14.36 17.96 -43.47
C LEU A 270 -14.67 16.94 -42.33
N GLU A 271 -15.75 16.18 -42.50
CA GLU A 271 -16.10 15.11 -41.57
C GLU A 271 -15.02 14.03 -41.52
N TRP A 272 -14.46 13.63 -42.65
CA TRP A 272 -13.35 12.66 -42.68
C TRP A 272 -12.09 13.14 -41.98
N VAL A 273 -11.70 14.42 -42.17
CA VAL A 273 -10.52 14.95 -41.49
C VAL A 273 -10.79 15.05 -39.98
N ALA A 274 -11.94 15.63 -39.58
CA ALA A 274 -12.30 15.73 -38.18
C ALA A 274 -12.33 14.36 -37.47
N ALA A 275 -12.99 13.35 -38.08
CA ALA A 275 -13.02 11.99 -37.58
C ALA A 275 -11.61 11.36 -37.48
N SER A 276 -10.74 11.64 -38.44
CA SER A 276 -9.34 11.16 -38.41
C SER A 276 -8.52 11.79 -37.28
N LEU A 277 -8.70 13.09 -37.01
CA LEU A 277 -8.07 13.78 -35.92
C LEU A 277 -8.60 13.28 -34.55
N THR A 278 -9.93 13.15 -34.45
CA THR A 278 -10.59 12.57 -33.27
C THR A 278 -10.07 11.16 -33.00
N ALA A 279 -10.05 10.27 -33.97
CA ALA A 279 -9.56 8.91 -33.83
C ALA A 279 -8.08 8.87 -33.34
N THR A 280 -7.25 9.77 -33.90
CA THR A 280 -5.84 9.87 -33.48
C THR A 280 -5.69 10.33 -32.04
N GLY A 281 -6.47 11.33 -31.61
CA GLY A 281 -6.50 11.82 -30.22
C GLY A 281 -6.98 10.72 -29.24
N LEU A 282 -8.07 10.03 -29.59
CA LEU A 282 -8.63 8.94 -28.78
C LEU A 282 -7.65 7.77 -28.62
N VAL A 283 -6.87 7.42 -29.66
CA VAL A 283 -5.80 6.41 -29.52
C VAL A 283 -4.74 6.87 -28.53
N ALA A 284 -4.35 8.13 -28.53
CA ALA A 284 -3.38 8.66 -27.56
C ALA A 284 -3.93 8.60 -26.12
N GLU A 285 -5.19 9.00 -25.91
CA GLU A 285 -5.85 8.93 -24.59
C GLU A 285 -6.01 7.48 -24.11
N LEU A 286 -6.29 6.54 -25.03
CA LEU A 286 -6.37 5.11 -24.71
C LEU A 286 -5.00 4.57 -24.28
N HIS A 287 -3.93 4.96 -24.95
CA HIS A 287 -2.57 4.61 -24.56
C HIS A 287 -2.21 5.17 -23.20
N GLU A 288 -2.53 6.43 -22.91
CA GLU A 288 -2.29 7.05 -21.61
C GLU A 288 -3.05 6.31 -20.48
N SER A 289 -4.35 6.04 -20.71
CA SER A 289 -5.18 5.32 -19.76
C SER A 289 -4.66 3.90 -19.46
N THR A 290 -4.23 3.17 -20.50
CA THR A 290 -3.67 1.82 -20.34
C THR A 290 -2.28 1.83 -19.72
N ALA A 291 -1.43 2.81 -20.02
CA ALA A 291 -0.14 3.02 -19.37
C ALA A 291 -0.34 3.27 -17.86
N ARG A 292 -1.30 4.13 -17.51
CA ARG A 292 -1.65 4.42 -16.11
C ARG A 292 -2.10 3.17 -15.35
N ILE A 293 -2.95 2.32 -15.98
CA ILE A 293 -3.34 1.03 -15.38
C ILE A 293 -2.10 0.15 -15.14
N SER A 294 -1.20 0.06 -16.12
CA SER A 294 0.01 -0.74 -16.03
C SER A 294 0.96 -0.26 -14.91
N GLU A 295 1.12 1.06 -14.77
CA GLU A 295 1.88 1.67 -13.67
C GLU A 295 1.29 1.32 -12.30
N LEU A 296 -0.03 1.46 -12.13
CA LEU A 296 -0.71 1.12 -10.90
C LEU A 296 -0.58 -0.37 -10.55
N VAL A 297 -0.78 -1.26 -11.54
CA VAL A 297 -0.63 -2.70 -11.35
C VAL A 297 0.82 -3.06 -11.00
N SER A 298 1.82 -2.43 -11.63
CA SER A 298 3.22 -2.63 -11.29
C SER A 298 3.52 -2.16 -9.87
N ALA A 299 3.06 -0.96 -9.48
CA ALA A 299 3.25 -0.43 -8.14
C ALA A 299 2.62 -1.36 -7.06
N ILE A 300 1.41 -1.89 -7.31
CA ILE A 300 0.76 -2.87 -6.43
C ILE A 300 1.58 -4.16 -6.36
N LYS A 301 2.05 -4.66 -7.50
CA LYS A 301 2.88 -5.86 -7.57
C LYS A 301 4.19 -5.68 -6.81
N ASP A 302 4.87 -4.56 -7.00
CA ASP A 302 6.12 -4.25 -6.32
C ASP A 302 5.90 -4.12 -4.81
N TYR A 303 4.80 -3.48 -4.39
CA TYR A 303 4.41 -3.38 -3.00
C TYR A 303 4.11 -4.76 -2.36
N THR A 304 3.53 -5.70 -3.11
CA THR A 304 3.12 -7.01 -2.60
C THR A 304 4.16 -8.12 -2.82
N HIS A 305 4.94 -8.06 -3.89
CA HIS A 305 5.89 -9.13 -4.27
C HIS A 305 7.27 -9.03 -3.60
N MET A 306 7.65 -7.89 -3.05
CA MET A 306 8.88 -7.77 -2.24
C MET A 306 8.89 -8.67 -0.99
N ASP A 307 7.76 -9.35 -0.72
CA ASP A 307 7.57 -10.28 0.40
C ASP A 307 8.28 -11.64 0.24
N ARG A 308 8.70 -12.00 -0.97
CA ARG A 308 9.35 -13.31 -1.25
C ARG A 308 10.86 -13.25 -1.31
N ALA A 309 11.45 -12.08 -1.37
CA ALA A 309 12.89 -11.93 -1.36
C ALA A 309 13.37 -11.76 0.08
N ALA A 310 14.28 -12.65 0.50
CA ALA A 310 15.21 -12.36 1.59
C ALA A 310 15.82 -10.97 1.39
N VAL A 311 16.38 -10.38 2.45
CA VAL A 311 17.14 -9.12 2.42
C VAL A 311 17.85 -8.93 1.08
N ALA A 312 17.53 -7.85 0.36
CA ALA A 312 18.05 -7.54 -0.97
C ALA A 312 18.65 -6.13 -1.01
N GLU A 313 19.39 -5.83 -2.05
CA GLU A 313 19.83 -4.45 -2.33
C GLU A 313 18.67 -3.66 -2.97
N VAL A 314 18.10 -2.73 -2.22
CA VAL A 314 16.91 -1.96 -2.58
C VAL A 314 17.28 -0.53 -2.97
N ASP A 315 16.69 -0.02 -4.04
CA ASP A 315 16.67 1.40 -4.36
C ASP A 315 15.53 2.08 -3.58
N LEU A 316 15.88 2.99 -2.67
CA LEU A 316 14.89 3.69 -1.83
C LEU A 316 13.93 4.56 -2.66
N HIS A 317 14.38 5.10 -3.78
CA HIS A 317 13.57 5.97 -4.63
C HIS A 317 12.45 5.19 -5.33
N GLU A 318 12.71 3.95 -5.77
CA GLU A 318 11.68 3.07 -6.35
C GLU A 318 10.55 2.81 -5.34
N GLY A 319 10.89 2.55 -4.07
CA GLY A 319 9.91 2.32 -3.00
C GLY A 319 9.10 3.57 -2.66
N LEU A 320 9.74 4.74 -2.59
CA LEU A 320 9.08 6.02 -2.36
C LEU A 320 8.13 6.38 -3.51
N ASP A 321 8.59 6.27 -4.76
CA ASP A 321 7.78 6.58 -5.94
C ASP A 321 6.59 5.60 -6.09
N SER A 322 6.78 4.30 -5.81
CA SER A 322 5.70 3.31 -5.77
C SER A 322 4.65 3.66 -4.70
N THR A 323 5.10 4.07 -3.51
CA THR A 323 4.20 4.49 -2.42
C THR A 323 3.40 5.74 -2.80
N LEU A 324 4.03 6.74 -3.40
CA LEU A 324 3.35 7.95 -3.89
C LEU A 324 2.35 7.64 -5.00
N THR A 325 2.66 6.70 -5.88
CA THR A 325 1.75 6.25 -6.94
C THR A 325 0.49 5.60 -6.36
N ILE A 326 0.65 4.72 -5.36
CA ILE A 326 -0.46 4.07 -4.66
C ILE A 326 -1.34 5.08 -3.89
N LEU A 327 -0.71 6.12 -3.30
CA LEU A 327 -1.42 7.17 -2.56
C LEU A 327 -1.95 8.29 -3.47
N GLY A 328 -1.78 8.21 -4.78
CA GLY A 328 -2.10 9.24 -5.77
C GLY A 328 -3.52 9.79 -5.68
N TYR A 329 -4.51 8.93 -5.39
CA TYR A 329 -5.90 9.35 -5.15
C TYR A 329 -6.04 10.32 -3.98
N ARG A 330 -5.42 9.99 -2.83
CA ARG A 330 -5.48 10.84 -1.62
C ARG A 330 -4.77 12.17 -1.83
N LEU A 331 -3.65 12.16 -2.55
CA LEU A 331 -2.90 13.36 -2.92
C LEU A 331 -3.73 14.29 -3.81
N LYS A 332 -4.36 13.76 -4.87
CA LYS A 332 -5.17 14.53 -5.82
C LYS A 332 -6.48 15.04 -5.21
N LYS A 333 -7.20 14.19 -4.45
CA LYS A 333 -8.47 14.56 -3.81
C LYS A 333 -8.28 15.74 -2.86
N GLY A 334 -7.10 15.84 -2.24
CA GLY A 334 -6.79 16.81 -1.23
C GLY A 334 -6.01 18.02 -1.71
N SER A 335 -5.73 18.29 -2.96
CA SER A 335 -4.85 19.41 -3.37
C SER A 335 -3.50 19.44 -2.62
N ILE A 336 -2.90 18.25 -2.43
CA ILE A 336 -1.58 18.11 -1.82
C ILE A 336 -0.51 18.17 -2.89
N THR A 337 0.45 19.06 -2.72
CA THR A 337 1.66 19.13 -3.57
C THR A 337 2.74 18.19 -3.02
N VAL A 338 3.40 17.43 -3.89
CA VAL A 338 4.54 16.59 -3.51
C VAL A 338 5.81 17.08 -4.18
N GLU A 339 6.75 17.54 -3.37
CA GLU A 339 8.08 17.96 -3.81
C GLU A 339 9.11 16.84 -3.54
N ARG A 340 9.91 16.51 -4.57
CA ARG A 340 10.93 15.46 -4.50
C ARG A 340 12.31 16.04 -4.68
N HIS A 341 13.14 15.95 -3.64
CA HIS A 341 14.54 16.35 -3.63
C HIS A 341 15.42 15.10 -3.46
N TYR A 342 15.50 14.29 -4.52
CA TYR A 342 16.18 13.01 -4.52
C TYR A 342 17.66 13.13 -4.90
N ASP A 343 18.56 12.70 -4.04
CA ASP A 343 19.95 12.44 -4.40
C ASP A 343 20.05 11.07 -5.11
N ARG A 344 20.00 11.10 -6.44
CA ARG A 344 20.08 9.87 -7.28
C ARG A 344 21.44 9.19 -7.25
N THR A 345 22.43 9.74 -6.53
CA THR A 345 23.76 9.14 -6.37
C THR A 345 23.88 8.24 -5.14
N LEU A 346 22.79 8.09 -4.37
CA LEU A 346 22.79 7.26 -3.17
C LEU A 346 23.03 5.79 -3.49
N PRO A 347 23.78 5.07 -2.64
CA PRO A 347 23.93 3.63 -2.77
C PRO A 347 22.62 2.91 -2.48
N ARG A 348 22.46 1.72 -3.03
CA ARG A 348 21.40 0.79 -2.62
C ARG A 348 21.57 0.42 -1.15
N VAL A 349 20.46 0.12 -0.50
CA VAL A 349 20.40 -0.26 0.92
C VAL A 349 20.06 -1.74 1.00
N THR A 350 20.77 -2.48 1.84
CA THR A 350 20.46 -3.88 2.14
C THR A 350 19.25 -3.95 3.07
N ALA A 351 18.08 -4.26 2.55
CA ALA A 351 16.81 -4.17 3.30
C ALA A 351 15.74 -5.14 2.79
N HIS A 352 14.68 -5.29 3.58
CA HIS A 352 13.40 -5.82 3.13
C HIS A 352 12.58 -4.69 2.49
N GLY A 353 12.49 -4.65 1.16
CA GLY A 353 11.84 -3.55 0.44
C GLY A 353 10.37 -3.33 0.83
N SER A 354 9.61 -4.41 1.06
CA SER A 354 8.21 -4.33 1.51
C SER A 354 8.05 -3.66 2.88
N GLU A 355 8.98 -3.94 3.81
CA GLU A 355 8.96 -3.31 5.13
C GLU A 355 9.28 -1.81 5.02
N LEU A 356 10.22 -1.42 4.16
CA LEU A 356 10.51 -0.01 3.91
C LEU A 356 9.32 0.70 3.24
N ASN A 357 8.62 0.07 2.30
CA ASN A 357 7.41 0.62 1.71
C ASN A 357 6.32 0.86 2.75
N GLN A 358 6.20 -0.01 3.76
CA GLN A 358 5.30 0.21 4.89
C GLN A 358 5.73 1.42 5.74
N VAL A 359 7.03 1.65 5.91
CA VAL A 359 7.55 2.86 6.57
C VAL A 359 7.10 4.11 5.80
N TRP A 360 7.35 4.15 4.49
CA TRP A 360 6.98 5.29 3.66
C TRP A 360 5.47 5.53 3.66
N THR A 361 4.68 4.47 3.52
CA THR A 361 3.22 4.55 3.58
C THR A 361 2.74 5.14 4.90
N ASN A 362 3.22 4.65 6.04
CA ASN A 362 2.79 5.14 7.34
C ASN A 362 3.15 6.62 7.56
N LEU A 363 4.34 7.04 7.18
CA LEU A 363 4.78 8.43 7.33
C LEU A 363 3.99 9.36 6.40
N ILE A 364 3.84 9.01 5.11
CA ILE A 364 3.11 9.84 4.15
C ILE A 364 1.62 9.93 4.51
N VAL A 365 0.98 8.80 4.90
CA VAL A 365 -0.41 8.79 5.36
C VAL A 365 -0.61 9.67 6.60
N ASN A 366 0.32 9.65 7.54
CA ASN A 366 0.25 10.51 8.72
C ASN A 366 0.34 11.99 8.34
N SER A 367 1.22 12.37 7.40
CA SER A 367 1.31 13.73 6.89
C SER A 367 0.02 14.16 6.17
N LEU A 368 -0.56 13.28 5.32
CA LEU A 368 -1.84 13.53 4.64
C LEU A 368 -2.98 13.77 5.63
N ASP A 369 -3.05 12.95 6.69
CA ASP A 369 -4.09 13.07 7.72
C ASP A 369 -3.93 14.33 8.56
N ALA A 370 -2.68 14.75 8.84
CA ALA A 370 -2.40 15.96 9.62
C ALA A 370 -2.73 17.26 8.88
N MET A 371 -2.58 17.27 7.56
CA MET A 371 -2.83 18.45 6.71
C MET A 371 -4.29 18.63 6.28
N ASP A 372 -5.18 17.69 6.65
CA ASP A 372 -6.60 17.71 6.26
C ASP A 372 -6.82 17.94 4.74
N GLY A 373 -5.95 17.33 3.94
CA GLY A 373 -6.05 17.34 2.49
C GLY A 373 -5.55 18.61 1.80
N ARG A 374 -4.82 19.52 2.44
CA ARG A 374 -4.22 20.71 1.81
C ARG A 374 -2.82 20.98 2.37
N GLY A 375 -1.84 21.12 1.51
CA GLY A 375 -0.48 21.42 1.93
C GLY A 375 0.57 20.83 1.01
N THR A 376 1.81 20.79 1.50
CA THR A 376 2.96 20.30 0.75
C THR A 376 3.68 19.21 1.54
N ILE A 377 3.92 18.07 0.88
CA ILE A 377 4.82 17.02 1.37
C ILE A 377 6.13 17.15 0.61
N THR A 378 7.22 17.34 1.33
CA THR A 378 8.58 17.39 0.77
C THR A 378 9.33 16.12 1.15
N ILE A 379 9.82 15.37 0.16
CA ILE A 379 10.62 14.16 0.37
C ILE A 379 12.04 14.44 -0.08
N THR A 380 12.97 14.38 0.87
CA THR A 380 14.39 14.61 0.60
C THR A 380 15.21 13.37 0.92
N THR A 381 16.04 12.94 -0.01
CA THR A 381 17.00 11.85 0.23
C THR A 381 18.42 12.41 0.19
N ARG A 382 19.26 11.98 1.12
CA ARG A 382 20.64 12.44 1.23
C ARG A 382 21.56 11.42 1.87
N ARG A 383 22.84 11.52 1.57
CA ARG A 383 23.85 10.76 2.30
C ARG A 383 24.14 11.41 3.65
N ASN A 384 24.35 10.61 4.68
CA ASN A 384 24.83 11.06 5.98
C ASN A 384 25.97 10.16 6.49
N THR A 385 26.51 10.49 7.68
CA THR A 385 27.65 9.74 8.27
C THR A 385 27.30 8.30 8.64
N ALA A 386 25.99 7.98 8.85
CA ALA A 386 25.52 6.65 9.21
C ALA A 386 25.08 5.82 7.97
N GLY A 387 24.97 6.45 6.79
CA GLY A 387 24.51 5.80 5.56
C GLY A 387 23.64 6.70 4.71
N VAL A 388 22.36 6.37 4.58
CA VAL A 388 21.36 7.12 3.81
C VAL A 388 20.29 7.66 4.74
N ALA A 389 19.87 8.89 4.53
CA ALA A 389 18.75 9.50 5.24
C ALA A 389 17.62 9.86 4.26
N VAL A 390 16.38 9.60 4.68
CA VAL A 390 15.14 10.01 4.01
C VAL A 390 14.37 10.91 4.96
N ASP A 391 14.18 12.17 4.57
CA ASP A 391 13.35 13.12 5.29
C ASP A 391 11.97 13.18 4.60
N ILE A 392 10.91 12.95 5.36
CA ILE A 392 9.52 13.17 4.94
C ILE A 392 9.00 14.34 5.77
N ALA A 393 8.77 15.47 5.11
CA ALA A 393 8.34 16.71 5.73
C ALA A 393 6.94 17.10 5.26
N ASP A 394 6.14 17.66 6.17
CA ASP A 394 4.85 18.28 5.87
C ASP A 394 4.76 19.69 6.47
N ASP A 395 3.94 20.53 5.86
CA ASP A 395 3.63 21.89 6.31
C ASP A 395 2.36 21.97 7.18
N GLY A 396 1.99 20.83 7.78
CA GLY A 396 0.81 20.69 8.64
C GLY A 396 0.88 21.44 9.97
N PRO A 397 -0.10 21.24 10.86
CA PRO A 397 -0.22 22.00 12.12
C PRO A 397 0.91 21.73 13.13
N GLY A 398 1.74 20.72 12.87
CA GLY A 398 2.78 20.28 13.78
C GLY A 398 2.28 19.37 14.90
N ILE A 399 3.22 18.85 15.69
CA ILE A 399 2.98 17.98 16.83
C ILE A 399 3.39 18.72 18.10
N PRO A 400 2.48 18.89 19.08
CA PRO A 400 2.79 19.57 20.33
C PRO A 400 4.00 18.94 21.07
N PRO A 401 4.90 19.73 21.68
CA PRO A 401 6.12 19.24 22.31
C PRO A 401 5.89 18.10 23.33
N GLU A 402 4.80 18.19 24.09
CA GLU A 402 4.40 17.19 25.09
C GLU A 402 3.99 15.84 24.49
N GLN A 403 3.66 15.80 23.20
CA GLN A 403 3.27 14.58 22.47
C GLN A 403 4.43 13.98 21.68
N GLN A 404 5.45 14.77 21.33
CA GLN A 404 6.54 14.33 20.45
C GLN A 404 7.31 13.12 20.98
N SER A 405 7.47 12.99 22.29
CA SER A 405 8.11 11.84 22.92
C SER A 405 7.24 10.57 22.86
N ARG A 406 5.92 10.75 22.76
CA ARG A 406 4.93 9.69 22.87
C ARG A 406 4.42 9.18 21.52
N VAL A 407 4.65 9.89 20.41
CA VAL A 407 4.09 9.53 19.10
C VAL A 407 4.53 8.15 18.60
N PHE A 408 5.65 7.63 19.13
CA PHE A 408 6.14 6.29 18.83
C PHE A 408 5.68 5.22 19.85
N GLU A 409 4.87 5.58 20.85
CA GLU A 409 4.28 4.61 21.78
C GLU A 409 3.17 3.82 21.08
N PRO A 410 3.10 2.48 21.25
CA PRO A 410 2.01 1.69 20.70
C PRO A 410 0.65 2.21 21.16
N PHE A 411 -0.33 2.26 20.26
CA PHE A 411 -1.70 2.73 20.49
C PHE A 411 -1.86 4.22 20.80
N PHE A 412 -0.78 5.00 20.77
CA PHE A 412 -0.89 6.45 20.91
C PHE A 412 -1.48 7.07 19.64
N THR A 413 -2.62 7.75 19.77
CA THR A 413 -3.29 8.47 18.68
C THR A 413 -3.97 9.73 19.18
N THR A 414 -3.97 10.78 18.39
CA THR A 414 -4.74 12.01 18.61
C THR A 414 -6.02 12.04 17.76
N LYS A 415 -6.26 11.02 16.93
CA LYS A 415 -7.44 10.87 16.10
C LYS A 415 -8.63 10.32 16.90
N GLY A 416 -9.83 10.53 16.41
CA GLY A 416 -11.07 10.03 17.02
C GLY A 416 -11.12 8.49 17.13
N VAL A 417 -12.01 7.98 17.97
CA VAL A 417 -12.20 6.54 18.18
C VAL A 417 -12.60 5.87 16.85
N GLY A 418 -11.76 4.95 16.37
CA GLY A 418 -11.96 4.24 15.11
C GLY A 418 -11.28 4.88 13.88
N GLU A 419 -10.72 6.09 13.99
CA GLU A 419 -10.05 6.80 12.90
C GLU A 419 -8.53 6.58 12.86
N GLY A 420 -7.95 6.09 13.93
CA GLY A 420 -6.52 5.79 14.01
C GLY A 420 -6.23 4.64 14.97
N SER A 421 -5.43 3.66 14.53
CA SER A 421 -5.00 2.53 15.37
C SER A 421 -3.94 2.90 16.41
N GLY A 422 -3.23 4.02 16.23
CA GLY A 422 -2.07 4.40 17.05
C GLY A 422 -0.85 3.49 16.88
N LEU A 423 -0.82 2.64 15.87
CA LEU A 423 0.26 1.67 15.63
C LEU A 423 1.24 2.11 14.53
N GLY A 424 0.86 3.05 13.66
CA GLY A 424 1.63 3.39 12.46
C GLY A 424 3.07 3.83 12.73
N LEU A 425 3.29 4.70 13.71
CA LEU A 425 4.63 5.20 14.04
C LEU A 425 5.45 4.20 14.87
N ASP A 426 4.81 3.37 15.69
CA ASP A 426 5.48 2.25 16.36
C ASP A 426 5.99 1.22 15.33
N ILE A 427 5.18 0.89 14.32
CA ILE A 427 5.58 0.05 13.18
C ILE A 427 6.80 0.66 12.47
N VAL A 428 6.79 1.96 12.17
CA VAL A 428 7.93 2.65 11.56
C VAL A 428 9.19 2.45 12.40
N ARG A 429 9.12 2.71 13.72
CA ARG A 429 10.26 2.55 14.62
C ARG A 429 10.78 1.11 14.66
N ARG A 430 9.90 0.11 14.75
CA ARG A 430 10.27 -1.31 14.77
C ARG A 430 10.94 -1.75 13.46
N ILE A 431 10.37 -1.38 12.31
CA ILE A 431 10.92 -1.74 11.01
C ILE A 431 12.31 -1.11 10.84
N VAL A 432 12.44 0.19 11.11
CA VAL A 432 13.70 0.92 10.96
C VAL A 432 14.77 0.35 11.89
N ALA A 433 14.42 0.05 13.15
CA ALA A 433 15.33 -0.60 14.09
C ALA A 433 15.74 -2.01 13.63
N GLY A 434 14.82 -2.80 13.04
CA GLY A 434 15.11 -4.11 12.45
C GLY A 434 16.15 -4.03 11.31
N HIS A 435 16.18 -2.91 10.59
CA HIS A 435 17.18 -2.59 9.57
C HIS A 435 18.43 -1.89 10.12
N ARG A 436 18.64 -1.89 11.44
CA ARG A 436 19.75 -1.21 12.13
C ARG A 436 19.80 0.30 11.85
N GLY A 437 18.66 0.87 11.53
CA GLY A 437 18.45 2.28 11.29
C GLY A 437 17.93 3.01 12.52
N ASP A 438 17.65 4.29 12.35
CA ASP A 438 17.04 5.16 13.37
C ASP A 438 15.98 6.06 12.73
N VAL A 439 14.96 6.40 13.51
CA VAL A 439 13.92 7.35 13.11
C VAL A 439 13.83 8.49 14.12
N THR A 440 13.93 9.72 13.64
CA THR A 440 13.85 10.92 14.46
C THR A 440 12.72 11.84 14.00
N LEU A 441 12.18 12.62 14.92
CA LEU A 441 11.11 13.60 14.70
C LEU A 441 11.60 15.01 15.05
N ARG A 442 11.32 15.97 14.19
CA ARG A 442 11.37 17.39 14.49
C ARG A 442 10.05 18.00 14.06
N SER A 443 9.35 18.67 14.96
CA SER A 443 8.05 19.24 14.63
C SER A 443 7.84 20.58 15.34
N GLN A 444 7.28 21.52 14.58
CA GLN A 444 6.76 22.80 15.01
C GLN A 444 5.56 23.16 14.14
N PRO A 445 4.70 24.09 14.54
CA PRO A 445 3.60 24.54 13.67
C PRO A 445 4.08 24.95 12.29
N GLY A 446 3.50 24.36 11.24
CA GLY A 446 3.89 24.61 9.85
C GLY A 446 5.09 23.77 9.36
N ALA A 447 5.67 22.89 10.17
CA ALA A 447 6.78 22.04 9.73
C ALA A 447 6.94 20.81 10.62
N THR A 448 6.55 19.64 10.14
CA THR A 448 6.86 18.35 10.75
C THR A 448 7.80 17.57 9.84
N VAL A 449 8.90 17.06 10.38
CA VAL A 449 9.89 16.29 9.63
C VAL A 449 10.18 14.98 10.35
N PHE A 450 9.89 13.87 9.71
CA PHE A 450 10.38 12.55 10.10
C PHE A 450 11.62 12.22 9.27
N THR A 451 12.72 11.92 9.96
CA THR A 451 13.98 11.52 9.34
C THR A 451 14.22 10.04 9.62
N VAL A 452 14.24 9.22 8.57
CA VAL A 452 14.61 7.80 8.62
C VAL A 452 16.04 7.66 8.14
N THR A 453 16.90 7.09 8.99
CA THR A 453 18.30 6.82 8.65
C THR A 453 18.53 5.32 8.54
N LEU A 454 19.14 4.87 7.46
CA LEU A 454 19.46 3.46 7.18
C LEU A 454 20.94 3.31 6.90
N PRO A 455 21.59 2.20 7.34
CA PRO A 455 22.98 1.94 7.01
C PRO A 455 23.11 1.70 5.49
N ALA A 456 24.14 2.27 4.86
CA ALA A 456 24.46 1.94 3.49
C ALA A 456 24.93 0.47 3.41
N ALA A 457 24.66 -0.19 2.27
CA ALA A 457 25.26 -1.49 2.01
C ALA A 457 26.78 -1.36 2.15
N ALA A 458 27.42 -2.27 2.90
CA ALA A 458 28.87 -2.27 2.98
C ALA A 458 29.41 -2.42 1.55
N ALA A 459 30.27 -1.49 1.14
CA ALA A 459 30.98 -1.64 -0.12
C ALA A 459 31.78 -2.95 -0.06
N VAL A 460 31.45 -3.91 -0.93
CA VAL A 460 32.18 -5.19 -1.10
C VAL A 460 33.52 -4.92 -1.73
#